data_da096708d7fc4ee7889feef6dc274158
#
_entry.id   da096708d7fc4ee7889feef6dc274158
#
_cell.length_a   1.000
_cell.length_b   1.000
_cell.length_c   1.000
_cell.angle_alpha   90.00
_cell.angle_beta   90.00
_cell.angle_gamma   90.00
#
_symmetry.space_group_name_H-M   'P 1'
#
loop_
_entity.id
_entity.type
_entity.pdbx_description
1 polymer ?
#
loop_
_entity_poly.entity_id
_entity_poly.type
_entity_poly.pdbx_seq_one_letter_code
_entity_poly.pdbx_strand_id
1 'polypeptide(L)'
;MERMRIDPFGLERWFAEYEHEADIMLAESGIRSLDASRFDLDPGKLDYVIPTNGDPEFRASVGDRYGRSADEVLFTCGTQEANFLTFLSLLGDEAAVDGEGGETGVGSGTHAVVVTPTYQALHAVPDAFGDVTRVELEPPAWGLDPDAIAEAARDDTAVIVVNNPNNPTGQYHDEDAMRVVYDVAVDRDAYLLCDEVYRLLAEDPQPPVASYGTHGISTTSLTKAYGLAGLRFGWIAGPEPVVERAWRWKDYTTISPSLFGQHVAKQALGRPEDDILRENRELAAAHRETVAAWVDDHDLDWLDPVGVNAFVTVPDGFDDAEAFCRTVVEEASVVLAPGHLFGFPDRFRIGFGLPTDELEEGLDRVSDVIEGAAESDAPAATGGDD
;
A
#
# COMPACT_ATOMS: atom_id res chain seq x y z
N MET A 1 12.94 20.64 21.70
CA MET A 1 12.05 20.21 20.62
C MET A 1 12.91 20.05 19.37
N GLU A 2 13.30 18.86 19.04
CA GLU A 2 13.83 18.54 17.73
C GLU A 2 12.74 18.83 16.69
N ARG A 3 13.11 19.42 15.56
CA ARG A 3 12.10 19.71 14.53
C ARG A 3 11.64 18.40 13.93
N MET A 4 10.33 18.15 13.91
CA MET A 4 9.72 17.07 13.15
C MET A 4 10.29 17.08 11.71
N ARG A 5 10.81 15.94 11.27
CA ARG A 5 11.39 15.78 9.94
C ARG A 5 10.88 14.47 9.34
N ILE A 6 10.28 14.59 8.19
CA ILE A 6 9.95 13.46 7.33
C ILE A 6 10.95 13.45 6.19
N ASP A 7 11.62 12.34 5.95
CA ASP A 7 12.55 12.21 4.83
C ASP A 7 11.80 12.27 3.48
N PRO A 8 12.46 12.78 2.42
CA PRO A 8 11.87 12.78 1.09
C PRO A 8 11.38 11.38 0.68
N PHE A 9 10.24 11.33 0.03
CA PHE A 9 9.66 10.06 -0.40
C PHE A 9 10.46 9.50 -1.58
N GLY A 10 11.36 8.54 -1.32
CA GLY A 10 12.31 8.03 -2.30
C GLY A 10 11.64 7.49 -3.56
N LEU A 11 10.62 6.62 -3.39
CA LEU A 11 9.91 6.02 -4.51
C LEU A 11 9.19 7.06 -5.39
N GLU A 12 8.55 8.07 -4.78
CA GLU A 12 7.87 9.14 -5.52
C GLU A 12 8.88 10.07 -6.23
N ARG A 13 10.10 10.21 -5.68
CA ARG A 13 11.17 10.96 -6.37
C ARG A 13 11.74 10.19 -7.54
N TRP A 14 11.90 8.87 -7.39
CA TRP A 14 12.25 7.98 -8.48
C TRP A 14 11.25 8.05 -9.64
N PHE A 15 9.95 7.96 -9.34
CA PHE A 15 8.92 8.10 -10.37
C PHE A 15 8.95 9.47 -11.04
N ALA A 16 9.01 10.55 -10.25
CA ALA A 16 9.03 11.91 -10.81
C ALA A 16 10.25 12.20 -11.69
N GLU A 17 11.34 11.43 -11.57
CA GLU A 17 12.52 11.52 -12.45
C GLU A 17 12.24 10.94 -13.83
N TYR A 18 11.44 9.85 -13.93
CA TYR A 18 11.32 9.05 -15.15
C TYR A 18 9.90 8.98 -15.75
N GLU A 19 8.84 9.23 -14.97
CA GLU A 19 7.47 9.00 -15.40
C GLU A 19 7.01 9.81 -16.63
N HIS A 20 7.69 10.91 -16.93
CA HIS A 20 7.39 11.76 -18.08
C HIS A 20 8.22 11.45 -19.33
N GLU A 21 9.28 10.66 -19.19
CA GLU A 21 10.24 10.37 -20.26
C GLU A 21 10.19 8.91 -20.69
N ALA A 22 9.85 7.99 -19.80
CA ALA A 22 9.75 6.57 -20.09
C ALA A 22 8.45 6.20 -20.79
N ASP A 23 8.52 5.19 -21.66
CA ASP A 23 7.37 4.70 -22.42
C ASP A 23 6.44 3.83 -21.56
N ILE A 24 7.01 2.99 -20.66
CA ILE A 24 6.28 1.98 -19.90
C ILE A 24 6.63 2.05 -18.40
N MET A 25 5.58 2.06 -17.56
CA MET A 25 5.71 2.15 -16.10
C MET A 25 5.44 0.79 -15.42
N LEU A 26 6.35 -0.18 -15.56
CA LEU A 26 6.29 -1.45 -14.82
C LEU A 26 6.57 -1.31 -13.31
N ALA A 27 6.75 -0.09 -12.83
CA ALA A 27 6.87 0.20 -11.40
C ALA A 27 5.54 0.49 -10.71
N GLU A 28 4.44 0.72 -11.46
CA GLU A 28 3.13 1.01 -10.92
C GLU A 28 2.56 -0.19 -10.14
N SER A 29 2.21 0.03 -8.87
CA SER A 29 1.59 -0.99 -8.02
C SER A 29 0.05 -0.95 -8.03
N GLY A 30 -0.54 -0.38 -9.06
CA GLY A 30 -1.98 -0.28 -9.27
C GLY A 30 -2.45 -1.16 -10.40
N ILE A 31 -3.77 -1.42 -10.44
CA ILE A 31 -4.39 -2.01 -11.61
C ILE A 31 -4.73 -0.90 -12.62
N ARG A 32 -4.82 -1.27 -13.91
CA ARG A 32 -5.19 -0.31 -14.98
C ARG A 32 -6.39 0.53 -14.58
N SER A 33 -6.36 1.80 -14.94
CA SER A 33 -7.46 2.72 -14.65
C SER A 33 -8.71 2.38 -15.45
N LEU A 34 -9.88 2.45 -14.79
CA LEU A 34 -11.16 2.32 -15.44
C LEU A 34 -11.49 3.60 -16.22
N ASP A 35 -12.17 3.43 -17.36
CA ASP A 35 -12.68 4.56 -18.13
C ASP A 35 -13.82 5.26 -17.39
N ALA A 36 -13.76 6.60 -17.36
CA ALA A 36 -14.75 7.44 -16.68
C ALA A 36 -16.16 7.31 -17.26
N SER A 37 -16.31 6.87 -18.53
CA SER A 37 -17.60 6.62 -19.17
C SER A 37 -18.42 5.49 -18.52
N ARG A 38 -17.81 4.70 -17.64
CA ARG A 38 -18.51 3.67 -16.83
C ARG A 38 -19.41 4.28 -15.74
N PHE A 39 -19.26 5.56 -15.45
CA PHE A 39 -19.92 6.26 -14.36
C PHE A 39 -20.67 7.50 -14.83
N ASP A 40 -21.75 7.83 -14.12
CA ASP A 40 -22.37 9.13 -14.23
C ASP A 40 -21.49 10.18 -13.54
N LEU A 41 -21.06 11.19 -14.28
CA LEU A 41 -20.17 12.25 -13.79
C LEU A 41 -20.89 13.54 -13.42
N ASP A 42 -22.24 13.56 -13.39
CA ASP A 42 -23.01 14.73 -12.95
C ASP A 42 -23.38 14.63 -11.45
N PRO A 43 -22.60 15.21 -10.53
CA PRO A 43 -22.91 15.21 -9.11
C PRO A 43 -23.97 16.25 -8.72
N GLY A 44 -24.52 16.99 -9.67
CA GLY A 44 -25.44 18.10 -9.45
C GLY A 44 -24.73 19.38 -8.99
N LYS A 45 -25.14 19.95 -7.84
CA LYS A 45 -24.54 21.18 -7.31
C LYS A 45 -23.18 20.89 -6.66
N LEU A 46 -22.21 21.79 -6.94
CA LEU A 46 -20.84 21.69 -6.39
C LEU A 46 -20.74 22.32 -4.99
N ASP A 47 -21.61 21.91 -4.09
CA ASP A 47 -21.60 22.36 -2.71
C ASP A 47 -20.66 21.46 -1.85
N TYR A 48 -20.29 21.92 -0.64
CA TYR A 48 -19.67 21.04 0.34
C TYR A 48 -20.59 19.87 0.69
N VAL A 49 -20.00 18.68 0.81
CA VAL A 49 -20.71 17.57 1.44
C VAL A 49 -20.76 17.82 2.94
N ILE A 50 -21.94 17.79 3.53
CA ILE A 50 -22.14 18.04 4.96
C ILE A 50 -22.87 16.84 5.58
N PRO A 51 -22.31 16.28 6.68
CA PRO A 51 -21.13 16.73 7.43
C PRO A 51 -19.83 16.49 6.67
N THR A 52 -18.76 17.20 7.07
CA THR A 52 -17.49 17.23 6.35
C THR A 52 -16.69 15.92 6.44
N ASN A 53 -17.08 14.97 7.31
CA ASN A 53 -16.54 13.61 7.33
C ASN A 53 -17.11 12.69 6.22
N GLY A 54 -18.11 13.17 5.48
CA GLY A 54 -18.74 12.47 4.36
C GLY A 54 -20.24 12.22 4.56
N ASP A 55 -20.91 11.87 3.45
CA ASP A 55 -22.35 11.54 3.45
C ASP A 55 -22.65 10.40 4.45
N PRO A 56 -23.56 10.61 5.44
CA PRO A 56 -23.79 9.64 6.51
C PRO A 56 -24.34 8.29 6.02
N GLU A 57 -25.21 8.28 5.02
CA GLU A 57 -25.76 7.04 4.47
C GLU A 57 -24.68 6.25 3.73
N PHE A 58 -23.80 6.96 3.04
CA PHE A 58 -22.69 6.32 2.35
C PHE A 58 -21.62 5.82 3.34
N ARG A 59 -21.32 6.57 4.41
CA ARG A 59 -20.44 6.09 5.48
C ARG A 59 -21.02 4.84 6.16
N ALA A 60 -22.33 4.80 6.43
CA ALA A 60 -22.99 3.60 6.95
C ALA A 60 -22.84 2.40 6.01
N SER A 61 -23.08 2.59 4.71
CA SER A 61 -22.91 1.53 3.71
C SER A 61 -21.46 1.01 3.62
N VAL A 62 -20.47 1.88 3.79
CA VAL A 62 -19.06 1.48 3.87
C VAL A 62 -18.80 0.79 5.21
N GLY A 63 -19.30 1.31 6.32
CA GLY A 63 -19.14 0.74 7.66
C GLY A 63 -19.65 -0.69 7.76
N ASP A 64 -20.80 -1.00 7.15
CA ASP A 64 -21.38 -2.34 7.13
C ASP A 64 -20.39 -3.41 6.61
N ARG A 65 -19.46 -3.05 5.71
CA ARG A 65 -18.43 -3.93 5.15
C ARG A 65 -17.34 -4.31 6.17
N TYR A 66 -17.24 -3.53 7.23
CA TYR A 66 -16.27 -3.67 8.31
C TYR A 66 -16.90 -4.06 9.65
N GLY A 67 -18.22 -4.28 9.67
CA GLY A 67 -18.97 -4.45 10.92
C GLY A 67 -18.95 -3.20 11.79
N ARG A 68 -18.92 -2.01 11.18
CA ARG A 68 -18.78 -0.70 11.81
C ARG A 68 -19.98 0.20 11.51
N SER A 69 -20.27 1.14 12.41
CA SER A 69 -21.26 2.19 12.21
C SER A 69 -20.74 3.32 11.31
N ALA A 70 -21.62 4.24 10.91
CA ALA A 70 -21.25 5.43 10.16
C ALA A 70 -20.23 6.32 10.90
N ASP A 71 -20.28 6.38 12.23
CA ASP A 71 -19.40 7.23 13.04
C ASP A 71 -18.02 6.60 13.25
N GLU A 72 -17.85 5.36 12.83
CA GLU A 72 -16.59 4.61 12.79
C GLU A 72 -15.95 4.59 11.40
N VAL A 73 -16.41 5.46 10.46
CA VAL A 73 -15.87 5.62 9.11
C VAL A 73 -15.59 7.09 8.82
N LEU A 74 -14.38 7.40 8.32
CA LEU A 74 -13.98 8.72 7.81
C LEU A 74 -13.54 8.62 6.36
N PHE A 75 -14.18 9.35 5.46
CA PHE A 75 -13.72 9.44 4.07
C PHE A 75 -12.52 10.38 3.91
N THR A 76 -11.57 9.96 3.06
CA THR A 76 -10.28 10.61 2.87
C THR A 76 -9.91 10.76 1.40
N CYS A 77 -8.89 11.58 1.12
CA CYS A 77 -8.28 11.72 -0.21
C CYS A 77 -7.31 10.56 -0.47
N GLY A 78 -7.84 9.35 -0.63
CA GLY A 78 -7.09 8.10 -0.78
C GLY A 78 -6.52 7.58 0.55
N THR A 79 -5.88 6.40 0.49
CA THR A 79 -5.29 5.71 1.65
C THR A 79 -4.16 6.53 2.28
N GLN A 80 -3.41 7.31 1.50
CA GLN A 80 -2.31 8.13 1.99
C GLN A 80 -2.77 9.13 3.05
N GLU A 81 -3.88 9.85 2.81
CA GLU A 81 -4.46 10.74 3.82
C GLU A 81 -5.02 9.92 5.00
N ALA A 82 -5.63 8.76 4.74
CA ALA A 82 -6.15 7.89 5.80
C ALA A 82 -5.04 7.48 6.77
N ASN A 83 -3.92 6.97 6.27
CA ASN A 83 -2.75 6.59 7.08
C ASN A 83 -2.19 7.79 7.84
N PHE A 84 -1.97 8.92 7.15
CA PHE A 84 -1.42 10.13 7.76
C PHE A 84 -2.29 10.64 8.92
N LEU A 85 -3.61 10.74 8.73
CA LEU A 85 -4.54 11.17 9.77
C LEU A 85 -4.62 10.19 10.94
N THR A 86 -4.51 8.88 10.65
CA THR A 86 -4.48 7.85 11.70
C THR A 86 -3.24 8.00 12.56
N PHE A 87 -2.05 8.18 11.97
CA PHE A 87 -0.81 8.39 12.75
C PHE A 87 -0.86 9.66 13.59
N LEU A 88 -1.34 10.77 13.03
CA LEU A 88 -1.56 12.01 13.79
C LEU A 88 -2.53 11.82 14.97
N SER A 89 -3.48 10.89 14.85
CA SER A 89 -4.48 10.64 15.88
C SER A 89 -3.98 9.73 17.00
N LEU A 90 -2.92 8.95 16.75
CA LEU A 90 -2.44 7.92 17.67
C LEU A 90 -1.09 8.25 18.30
N LEU A 91 -0.24 9.05 17.64
CA LEU A 91 1.14 9.28 18.04
C LEU A 91 1.35 10.72 18.52
N GLY A 92 2.27 10.89 19.49
CA GLY A 92 2.67 12.18 20.02
C GLY A 92 1.89 12.65 21.26
N ASP A 93 2.43 13.66 21.92
CA ASP A 93 1.91 14.19 23.19
C ASP A 93 0.47 14.73 23.06
N GLU A 94 0.10 15.23 21.89
CA GLU A 94 -1.24 15.78 21.64
C GLU A 94 -2.32 14.70 21.45
N ALA A 95 -1.92 13.47 21.12
CA ALA A 95 -2.83 12.33 21.08
C ALA A 95 -3.40 12.01 22.48
N ALA A 96 -2.69 12.38 23.53
CA ALA A 96 -3.10 12.21 24.93
C ALA A 96 -3.99 13.35 25.46
N VAL A 97 -4.16 14.45 24.74
CA VAL A 97 -4.91 15.63 25.20
C VAL A 97 -6.31 15.64 24.59
N ASP A 98 -7.18 14.79 25.04
CA ASP A 98 -8.62 15.00 24.90
C ASP A 98 -9.24 15.53 26.17
N GLY A 99 -9.73 16.75 26.02
CA GLY A 99 -10.43 17.65 26.87
C GLY A 99 -11.11 17.13 28.14
N GLU A 100 -11.32 18.04 29.08
CA GLU A 100 -12.28 18.03 30.18
C GLU A 100 -12.65 16.64 30.79
N GLY A 101 -11.65 15.81 31.19
CA GLY A 101 -11.98 14.56 31.85
C GLY A 101 -10.87 13.55 32.08
N GLY A 102 -9.68 13.71 31.54
CA GLY A 102 -8.48 13.04 32.09
C GLY A 102 -8.41 11.52 32.00
N GLU A 103 -9.09 10.85 31.09
CA GLU A 103 -8.78 9.47 30.74
C GLU A 103 -7.98 9.48 29.43
N THR A 104 -6.73 9.01 29.49
CA THR A 104 -5.93 8.69 28.31
C THR A 104 -6.70 7.66 27.50
N GLY A 105 -7.16 8.05 26.31
CA GLY A 105 -7.89 7.12 25.42
C GLY A 105 -7.01 5.94 25.05
N VAL A 106 -7.60 4.78 24.83
CA VAL A 106 -6.93 3.58 24.30
C VAL A 106 -6.06 3.98 23.11
N GLY A 107 -4.80 3.46 23.08
CA GLY A 107 -3.89 3.64 21.96
C GLY A 107 -3.27 5.01 21.80
N SER A 108 -3.23 5.85 22.84
CA SER A 108 -2.40 7.05 22.83
C SER A 108 -1.00 6.73 23.38
N GLY A 109 0.03 7.01 22.61
CA GLY A 109 1.40 6.73 23.01
C GLY A 109 2.42 7.41 22.11
N THR A 110 3.69 7.14 22.36
CA THR A 110 4.80 7.73 21.61
C THR A 110 5.53 6.71 20.75
N HIS A 111 5.07 5.47 20.72
CA HIS A 111 5.74 4.38 20.03
C HIS A 111 4.83 3.66 19.03
N ALA A 112 5.43 3.30 17.89
CA ALA A 112 4.83 2.43 16.89
C ALA A 112 5.70 1.21 16.60
N VAL A 113 5.08 0.04 16.41
CA VAL A 113 5.74 -1.13 15.81
C VAL A 113 5.33 -1.17 14.33
N VAL A 114 6.29 -1.21 13.41
CA VAL A 114 6.03 -1.22 11.98
C VAL A 114 6.65 -2.45 11.33
N VAL A 115 5.83 -3.24 10.66
CA VAL A 115 6.29 -4.38 9.86
C VAL A 115 6.89 -3.88 8.55
N THR A 116 8.13 -4.28 8.26
CA THR A 116 8.90 -3.88 7.07
C THR A 116 9.41 -5.12 6.31
N PRO A 117 9.73 -5.04 4.99
CA PRO A 117 9.59 -3.87 4.13
C PRO A 117 8.14 -3.48 3.94
N THR A 118 7.90 -2.18 3.74
CA THR A 118 6.57 -1.65 3.48
C THR A 118 6.65 -0.32 2.71
N TYR A 119 5.51 0.18 2.30
CA TYR A 119 5.41 1.49 1.64
C TYR A 119 5.92 2.60 2.58
N GLN A 120 6.81 3.45 2.08
CA GLN A 120 7.58 4.40 2.90
C GLN A 120 6.73 5.24 3.87
N ALA A 121 5.52 5.65 3.47
CA ALA A 121 4.65 6.45 4.34
C ALA A 121 4.26 5.72 5.63
N LEU A 122 4.20 4.37 5.61
CA LEU A 122 3.80 3.58 6.77
C LEU A 122 4.88 3.50 7.86
N HIS A 123 6.13 3.85 7.54
CA HIS A 123 7.19 3.94 8.55
C HIS A 123 7.73 5.36 8.74
N ALA A 124 7.86 6.17 7.68
CA ALA A 124 8.45 7.50 7.77
C ALA A 124 7.53 8.53 8.47
N VAL A 125 6.22 8.36 8.35
CA VAL A 125 5.27 9.24 9.06
C VAL A 125 5.26 8.95 10.56
N PRO A 126 5.12 7.68 11.03
CA PRO A 126 5.29 7.38 12.44
C PRO A 126 6.63 7.83 13.03
N ASP A 127 7.75 7.62 12.33
CA ASP A 127 9.08 8.10 12.74
C ASP A 127 9.15 9.61 12.99
N ALA A 128 8.29 10.38 12.33
CA ALA A 128 8.25 11.83 12.50
C ALA A 128 7.44 12.28 13.73
N PHE A 129 6.54 11.43 14.22
CA PHE A 129 5.64 11.75 15.34
C PHE A 129 5.99 11.02 16.64
N GLY A 130 6.76 9.92 16.58
CA GLY A 130 7.08 9.12 17.74
C GLY A 130 8.31 8.22 17.50
N ASP A 131 8.54 7.33 18.44
CA ASP A 131 9.56 6.29 18.30
C ASP A 131 9.01 5.13 17.45
N VAL A 132 9.86 4.53 16.61
CA VAL A 132 9.48 3.36 15.80
C VAL A 132 10.42 2.19 16.04
N THR A 133 9.86 1.02 16.34
CA THR A 133 10.56 -0.27 16.24
C THR A 133 10.11 -0.98 14.97
N ARG A 134 11.06 -1.33 14.09
CA ARG A 134 10.77 -2.09 12.86
C ARG A 134 10.93 -3.58 13.14
N VAL A 135 9.96 -4.36 12.65
CA VAL A 135 10.03 -5.82 12.60
C VAL A 135 10.11 -6.20 11.12
N GLU A 136 11.28 -6.73 10.72
CA GLU A 136 11.55 -7.01 9.32
C GLU A 136 11.03 -8.40 8.93
N LEU A 137 10.33 -8.48 7.79
CA LEU A 137 9.95 -9.72 7.14
C LEU A 137 11.18 -10.28 6.42
N GLU A 138 11.42 -11.57 6.58
CA GLU A 138 12.60 -12.23 6.02
C GLU A 138 12.29 -12.99 4.72
N PRO A 139 13.12 -12.82 3.67
CA PRO A 139 13.00 -13.64 2.48
C PRO A 139 13.37 -15.10 2.79
N PRO A 140 12.92 -16.08 1.99
CA PRO A 140 12.06 -15.90 0.81
C PRO A 140 10.57 -15.85 1.14
N ALA A 141 10.16 -16.21 2.35
CA ALA A 141 8.75 -16.39 2.71
C ALA A 141 8.04 -15.09 3.08
N TRP A 142 8.77 -14.08 3.53
CA TRP A 142 8.22 -12.78 3.99
C TRP A 142 7.08 -12.94 5.01
N GLY A 143 7.17 -13.99 5.86
CA GLY A 143 6.14 -14.32 6.84
C GLY A 143 6.13 -13.35 8.02
N LEU A 144 4.94 -13.06 8.58
CA LEU A 144 4.83 -12.37 9.86
C LEU A 144 5.45 -13.22 10.97
N ASP A 145 6.16 -12.54 11.88
CA ASP A 145 6.63 -13.10 13.15
C ASP A 145 5.89 -12.40 14.32
N PRO A 146 4.77 -12.99 14.80
CA PRO A 146 4.01 -12.39 15.88
C PRO A 146 4.80 -12.33 17.21
N ASP A 147 5.74 -13.24 17.44
CA ASP A 147 6.58 -13.24 18.64
C ASP A 147 7.54 -12.04 18.61
N ALA A 148 8.18 -11.77 17.47
CA ALA A 148 9.03 -10.59 17.28
C ALA A 148 8.22 -9.29 17.41
N ILE A 149 6.98 -9.27 16.92
CA ILE A 149 6.07 -8.12 17.09
C ILE A 149 5.73 -7.91 18.57
N ALA A 150 5.45 -8.99 19.31
CA ALA A 150 5.16 -8.92 20.75
C ALA A 150 6.36 -8.46 21.58
N GLU A 151 7.59 -8.85 21.20
CA GLU A 151 8.83 -8.38 21.82
C GLU A 151 9.12 -6.90 21.52
N ALA A 152 8.78 -6.43 20.30
CA ALA A 152 8.92 -5.04 19.89
C ALA A 152 7.91 -4.12 20.57
N ALA A 153 6.73 -4.63 20.92
CA ALA A 153 5.64 -3.86 21.52
C ALA A 153 5.95 -3.54 23.00
N ARG A 154 5.85 -2.25 23.35
CA ARG A 154 6.13 -1.69 24.68
C ARG A 154 4.83 -1.21 25.34
N ASP A 155 4.92 -0.81 26.62
CA ASP A 155 3.77 -0.27 27.36
C ASP A 155 3.27 1.08 26.78
N ASP A 156 4.12 1.82 26.06
CA ASP A 156 3.78 3.07 25.39
C ASP A 156 3.53 2.89 23.87
N THR A 157 3.35 1.66 23.40
CA THR A 157 3.00 1.39 21.99
C THR A 157 1.57 1.82 21.73
N ALA A 158 1.37 2.76 20.81
CA ALA A 158 0.05 3.22 20.39
C ALA A 158 -0.51 2.41 19.22
N VAL A 159 0.38 1.93 18.33
CA VAL A 159 -0.04 1.28 17.09
C VAL A 159 0.98 0.24 16.61
N ILE A 160 0.46 -0.88 16.13
CA ILE A 160 1.17 -1.87 15.32
C ILE A 160 0.69 -1.69 13.88
N VAL A 161 1.62 -1.57 12.92
CA VAL A 161 1.32 -1.23 11.52
C VAL A 161 1.70 -2.38 10.61
N VAL A 162 0.72 -2.85 9.84
CA VAL A 162 0.89 -3.92 8.83
C VAL A 162 0.28 -3.46 7.51
N ASN A 163 0.90 -3.81 6.38
CA ASN A 163 0.32 -3.68 5.06
C ASN A 163 -0.02 -5.08 4.52
N ASN A 164 -1.29 -5.40 4.32
CA ASN A 164 -1.73 -6.74 3.94
C ASN A 164 -2.84 -6.75 2.87
N PRO A 165 -2.60 -7.25 1.65
CA PRO A 165 -1.33 -7.76 1.09
C PRO A 165 -0.21 -6.73 1.09
N ASN A 166 1.03 -7.20 1.28
CA ASN A 166 2.20 -6.35 1.48
C ASN A 166 2.71 -5.73 0.16
N ASN A 167 3.08 -4.48 0.22
CA ASN A 167 3.89 -3.81 -0.79
C ASN A 167 5.28 -3.51 -0.18
N PRO A 168 6.39 -4.08 -0.72
CA PRO A 168 6.57 -4.51 -2.11
C PRO A 168 6.42 -6.02 -2.37
N THR A 169 6.36 -6.88 -1.36
CA THR A 169 6.57 -8.31 -1.51
C THR A 169 5.41 -9.08 -2.15
N GLY A 170 4.18 -8.53 -2.11
CA GLY A 170 2.98 -9.24 -2.50
C GLY A 170 2.53 -10.32 -1.52
N GLN A 171 3.23 -10.50 -0.37
CA GLN A 171 2.84 -11.47 0.65
C GLN A 171 1.46 -11.12 1.20
N TYR A 172 0.59 -12.13 1.26
CA TYR A 172 -0.73 -12.05 1.90
C TYR A 172 -0.74 -12.93 3.15
N HIS A 173 -0.55 -12.28 4.30
CA HIS A 173 -0.58 -12.97 5.58
C HIS A 173 -1.99 -13.47 5.86
N ASP A 174 -2.11 -14.71 6.35
CA ASP A 174 -3.40 -15.32 6.63
C ASP A 174 -4.12 -14.69 7.84
N GLU A 175 -5.43 -14.97 7.94
CA GLU A 175 -6.26 -14.44 9.01
C GLU A 175 -5.78 -14.88 10.40
N ASP A 176 -5.27 -16.09 10.54
CA ASP A 176 -4.81 -16.60 11.83
C ASP A 176 -3.59 -15.81 12.32
N ALA A 177 -2.60 -15.57 11.45
CA ALA A 177 -1.44 -14.74 11.77
C ALA A 177 -1.85 -13.29 12.10
N MET A 178 -2.77 -12.69 11.31
CA MET A 178 -3.27 -11.34 11.57
C MET A 178 -4.05 -11.23 12.88
N ARG A 179 -4.78 -12.27 13.28
CA ARG A 179 -5.48 -12.32 14.58
C ARG A 179 -4.52 -12.41 15.75
N VAL A 180 -3.42 -13.17 15.62
CA VAL A 180 -2.38 -13.19 16.67
C VAL A 180 -1.76 -11.80 16.84
N VAL A 181 -1.45 -11.09 15.77
CA VAL A 181 -0.95 -9.70 15.84
C VAL A 181 -2.00 -8.75 16.44
N TYR A 182 -3.29 -8.96 16.12
CA TYR A 182 -4.37 -8.22 16.75
C TYR A 182 -4.43 -8.45 18.28
N ASP A 183 -4.27 -9.69 18.71
CA ASP A 183 -4.26 -10.02 20.15
C ASP A 183 -3.06 -9.37 20.86
N VAL A 184 -1.88 -9.29 20.21
CA VAL A 184 -0.73 -8.52 20.73
C VAL A 184 -1.10 -7.04 20.91
N ALA A 185 -1.80 -6.44 19.95
CA ALA A 185 -2.24 -5.05 20.07
C ALA A 185 -3.23 -4.87 21.25
N VAL A 186 -4.18 -5.79 21.41
CA VAL A 186 -5.12 -5.79 22.56
C VAL A 186 -4.39 -5.90 23.90
N ASP A 187 -3.43 -6.82 24.02
CA ASP A 187 -2.65 -7.04 25.24
C ASP A 187 -1.81 -5.82 25.65
N ARG A 188 -1.48 -4.95 24.71
CA ARG A 188 -0.71 -3.71 24.92
C ARG A 188 -1.57 -2.46 24.98
N ASP A 189 -2.89 -2.59 24.92
CA ASP A 189 -3.82 -1.45 24.81
C ASP A 189 -3.48 -0.54 23.59
N ALA A 190 -2.94 -1.14 22.54
CA ALA A 190 -2.56 -0.53 21.28
C ALA A 190 -3.58 -0.82 20.19
N TYR A 191 -3.49 -0.14 19.04
CA TYR A 191 -4.27 -0.47 17.84
C TYR A 191 -3.45 -1.30 16.85
N LEU A 192 -4.13 -2.20 16.11
CA LEU A 192 -3.60 -2.78 14.89
C LEU A 192 -4.14 -1.97 13.70
N LEU A 193 -3.26 -1.21 13.04
CA LEU A 193 -3.54 -0.53 11.77
C LEU A 193 -3.11 -1.44 10.62
N CYS A 194 -4.06 -1.80 9.76
CA CYS A 194 -3.78 -2.51 8.52
C CYS A 194 -4.10 -1.63 7.31
N ASP A 195 -3.08 -1.35 6.48
CA ASP A 195 -3.31 -0.83 5.12
C ASP A 195 -3.72 -2.00 4.22
N GLU A 196 -5.00 -2.01 3.82
CA GLU A 196 -5.66 -3.10 3.11
C GLU A 196 -5.93 -2.78 1.64
N VAL A 197 -5.21 -1.85 1.07
CA VAL A 197 -5.52 -1.30 -0.28
C VAL A 197 -5.53 -2.37 -1.38
N TYR A 198 -4.81 -3.48 -1.20
CA TYR A 198 -4.75 -4.61 -2.14
C TYR A 198 -5.69 -5.77 -1.77
N ARG A 199 -6.27 -5.80 -0.56
CA ARG A 199 -7.02 -6.95 -0.01
C ARG A 199 -8.08 -7.51 -0.97
N LEU A 200 -8.81 -6.65 -1.65
CA LEU A 200 -9.87 -7.06 -2.57
C LEU A 200 -9.38 -7.57 -3.94
N LEU A 201 -8.07 -7.59 -4.20
CA LEU A 201 -7.48 -8.29 -5.34
C LEU A 201 -7.23 -9.78 -5.07
N ALA A 202 -7.27 -10.21 -3.80
CA ALA A 202 -7.24 -11.63 -3.47
C ALA A 202 -8.47 -12.36 -4.04
N GLU A 203 -8.29 -13.61 -4.44
CA GLU A 203 -9.38 -14.48 -4.92
C GLU A 203 -10.41 -14.70 -3.79
N ASP A 204 -9.93 -14.96 -2.58
CA ASP A 204 -10.72 -15.08 -1.35
C ASP A 204 -10.24 -14.04 -0.32
N PRO A 205 -10.80 -12.81 -0.34
CA PRO A 205 -10.38 -11.75 0.56
C PRO A 205 -10.72 -12.07 2.02
N GLN A 206 -9.72 -12.06 2.88
CA GLN A 206 -9.91 -12.24 4.33
C GLN A 206 -10.74 -11.10 4.92
N PRO A 207 -11.35 -11.31 6.10
CA PRO A 207 -12.04 -10.25 6.82
C PRO A 207 -11.11 -9.05 7.08
N PRO A 208 -11.61 -7.80 6.97
CA PRO A 208 -10.80 -6.63 7.25
C PRO A 208 -10.47 -6.53 8.74
N VAL A 209 -9.28 -6.02 9.07
CA VAL A 209 -8.80 -5.91 10.46
C VAL A 209 -9.73 -5.09 11.33
N ALA A 210 -10.38 -4.06 10.80
CA ALA A 210 -11.39 -3.31 11.55
C ALA A 210 -12.56 -4.16 12.05
N SER A 211 -12.84 -5.33 11.43
CA SER A 211 -13.89 -6.25 11.89
C SER A 211 -13.45 -7.16 13.05
N TYR A 212 -12.16 -7.19 13.41
CA TYR A 212 -11.66 -8.07 14.48
C TYR A 212 -12.13 -7.62 15.88
N GLY A 213 -12.29 -6.31 16.08
CA GLY A 213 -12.78 -5.75 17.34
C GLY A 213 -12.36 -4.29 17.54
N THR A 214 -12.41 -3.82 18.78
CA THR A 214 -12.24 -2.40 19.13
C THR A 214 -10.83 -1.84 18.95
N HIS A 215 -9.83 -2.69 18.72
CA HIS A 215 -8.43 -2.29 18.49
C HIS A 215 -8.02 -2.40 17.01
N GLY A 216 -8.92 -2.79 16.11
CA GLY A 216 -8.67 -2.91 14.69
C GLY A 216 -8.98 -1.63 13.91
N ILE A 217 -8.05 -1.22 13.06
CA ILE A 217 -8.19 -0.09 12.13
C ILE A 217 -7.80 -0.58 10.74
N SER A 218 -8.69 -0.40 9.77
CA SER A 218 -8.44 -0.65 8.36
C SER A 218 -8.38 0.66 7.60
N THR A 219 -7.34 0.85 6.79
CA THR A 219 -7.25 1.94 5.81
C THR A 219 -7.24 1.38 4.41
N THR A 220 -7.92 2.02 3.50
CA THR A 220 -7.99 1.59 2.10
C THR A 220 -8.45 2.70 1.16
N SER A 221 -8.51 2.40 -0.14
CA SER A 221 -9.03 3.32 -1.16
C SER A 221 -9.51 2.58 -2.40
N LEU A 222 -10.16 3.31 -3.30
CA LEU A 222 -10.52 2.82 -4.63
C LEU A 222 -9.35 2.83 -5.63
N THR A 223 -8.16 3.21 -5.18
CA THR A 223 -6.98 3.40 -6.04
C THR A 223 -6.50 2.11 -6.67
N LYS A 224 -6.37 1.03 -5.88
CA LYS A 224 -5.68 -0.20 -6.29
C LYS A 224 -6.67 -1.26 -6.80
N ALA A 225 -7.43 -1.90 -5.92
CA ALA A 225 -8.32 -2.98 -6.30
C ALA A 225 -9.43 -2.59 -7.30
N TYR A 226 -9.84 -1.33 -7.30
CA TYR A 226 -10.89 -0.84 -8.18
C TYR A 226 -10.41 -0.15 -9.46
N GLY A 227 -9.11 0.14 -9.59
CA GLY A 227 -8.58 0.86 -10.76
C GLY A 227 -9.07 2.31 -10.88
N LEU A 228 -9.34 2.98 -9.76
CA LEU A 228 -9.85 4.35 -9.70
C LEU A 228 -8.85 5.32 -9.06
N ALA A 229 -7.57 5.20 -9.44
CA ALA A 229 -6.48 5.98 -8.85
C ALA A 229 -6.71 7.50 -8.94
N GLY A 230 -7.19 7.99 -10.07
CA GLY A 230 -7.48 9.40 -10.30
C GLY A 230 -8.64 9.95 -9.47
N LEU A 231 -9.49 9.10 -8.89
CA LEU A 231 -10.63 9.52 -8.08
C LEU A 231 -10.20 10.10 -6.72
N ARG A 232 -9.03 9.72 -6.23
CA ARG A 232 -8.51 10.15 -4.92
C ARG A 232 -9.52 9.94 -3.78
N PHE A 233 -10.08 8.73 -3.67
CA PHE A 233 -11.09 8.39 -2.68
C PHE A 233 -10.69 7.17 -1.87
N GLY A 234 -10.70 7.31 -0.55
CA GLY A 234 -10.38 6.27 0.43
C GLY A 234 -11.09 6.50 1.75
N TRP A 235 -10.80 5.69 2.75
CA TRP A 235 -11.39 5.81 4.08
C TRP A 235 -10.54 5.15 5.16
N ILE A 236 -10.82 5.58 6.40
CA ILE A 236 -10.49 4.91 7.65
C ILE A 236 -11.76 4.20 8.10
N ALA A 237 -11.65 2.93 8.47
CA ALA A 237 -12.67 2.21 9.23
C ALA A 237 -12.03 1.74 10.55
N GLY A 238 -12.58 2.16 11.69
CA GLY A 238 -11.97 1.88 12.97
C GLY A 238 -12.80 2.42 14.13
N PRO A 239 -12.30 2.34 15.38
CA PRO A 239 -13.04 2.81 16.54
C PRO A 239 -13.41 4.30 16.45
N GLU A 240 -14.62 4.65 16.89
CA GLU A 240 -15.16 6.02 16.85
C GLU A 240 -14.17 7.07 17.44
N PRO A 241 -13.50 6.85 18.60
CA PRO A 241 -12.56 7.84 19.13
C PRO A 241 -11.37 8.14 18.20
N VAL A 242 -10.90 7.14 17.45
CA VAL A 242 -9.82 7.34 16.45
C VAL A 242 -10.34 8.11 15.26
N VAL A 243 -11.50 7.72 14.75
CA VAL A 243 -12.18 8.37 13.61
C VAL A 243 -12.51 9.84 13.93
N GLU A 244 -12.99 10.13 15.13
CA GLU A 244 -13.27 11.50 15.57
C GLU A 244 -12.01 12.36 15.65
N ARG A 245 -10.91 11.83 16.22
CA ARG A 245 -9.61 12.52 16.23
C ARG A 245 -9.08 12.76 14.81
N ALA A 246 -9.14 11.74 13.95
CA ALA A 246 -8.72 11.85 12.56
C ALA A 246 -9.54 12.91 11.80
N TRP A 247 -10.83 13.01 12.07
CA TRP A 247 -11.67 14.05 11.47
C TRP A 247 -11.26 15.46 11.91
N ARG A 248 -10.90 15.69 13.17
CA ARG A 248 -10.35 16.99 13.65
C ARG A 248 -9.07 17.37 12.90
N TRP A 249 -8.18 16.39 12.66
CA TRP A 249 -6.95 16.64 11.87
C TRP A 249 -7.25 16.86 10.39
N LYS A 250 -8.30 16.27 9.86
CA LYS A 250 -8.73 16.45 8.47
C LYS A 250 -9.08 17.91 8.15
N ASP A 251 -9.49 18.68 9.13
CA ASP A 251 -9.76 20.12 8.96
C ASP A 251 -8.50 20.90 8.53
N TYR A 252 -7.31 20.37 8.78
CA TYR A 252 -6.02 20.95 8.37
C TYR A 252 -5.45 20.37 7.07
N THR A 253 -6.12 19.40 6.46
CA THR A 253 -5.72 18.81 5.18
C THR A 253 -6.77 19.11 4.10
N THR A 254 -7.70 18.22 3.85
CA THR A 254 -8.69 18.34 2.77
C THR A 254 -10.04 18.89 3.24
N ILE A 255 -10.27 19.05 4.53
CA ILE A 255 -11.52 19.49 5.18
C ILE A 255 -12.65 18.48 4.96
N SER A 256 -13.03 18.27 3.71
CA SER A 256 -14.15 17.43 3.26
C SER A 256 -13.71 16.55 2.10
N PRO A 257 -14.23 15.33 2.00
CA PRO A 257 -13.97 14.51 0.82
C PRO A 257 -14.56 15.17 -0.43
N SER A 258 -13.96 14.93 -1.59
CA SER A 258 -14.42 15.46 -2.86
C SER A 258 -15.86 15.02 -3.13
N LEU A 259 -16.72 15.96 -3.54
CA LEU A 259 -18.09 15.69 -4.00
C LEU A 259 -18.08 14.71 -5.19
N PHE A 260 -17.23 14.94 -6.18
CA PHE A 260 -17.04 14.02 -7.31
C PHE A 260 -16.53 12.66 -6.84
N GLY A 261 -15.56 12.65 -5.93
CA GLY A 261 -15.03 11.43 -5.34
C GLY A 261 -16.14 10.59 -4.70
N GLN A 262 -17.00 11.20 -3.87
CA GLN A 262 -18.12 10.50 -3.25
C GLN A 262 -19.17 10.05 -4.26
N HIS A 263 -19.49 10.90 -5.27
CA HIS A 263 -20.50 10.59 -6.28
C HIS A 263 -20.11 9.35 -7.10
N VAL A 264 -18.87 9.28 -7.58
CA VAL A 264 -18.36 8.12 -8.34
C VAL A 264 -18.12 6.93 -7.43
N ALA A 265 -17.60 7.13 -6.22
CA ALA A 265 -17.38 6.06 -5.24
C ALA A 265 -18.68 5.34 -4.86
N LYS A 266 -19.78 6.06 -4.64
CA LYS A 266 -21.11 5.48 -4.42
C LYS A 266 -21.54 4.57 -5.57
N GLN A 267 -21.25 4.93 -6.80
CA GLN A 267 -21.55 4.11 -7.96
C GLN A 267 -20.67 2.89 -8.01
N ALA A 268 -19.34 3.06 -7.84
CA ALA A 268 -18.35 1.97 -7.90
C ALA A 268 -18.59 0.91 -6.81
N LEU A 269 -18.95 1.33 -5.60
CA LEU A 269 -19.28 0.45 -4.47
C LEU A 269 -20.75 -0.02 -4.46
N GLY A 270 -21.49 0.27 -5.52
CA GLY A 270 -22.87 -0.17 -5.73
C GLY A 270 -22.97 -1.40 -6.63
N ARG A 271 -23.92 -1.38 -7.58
CA ARG A 271 -24.18 -2.53 -8.46
C ARG A 271 -23.01 -3.02 -9.32
N PRO A 272 -22.10 -2.17 -9.86
CA PRO A 272 -20.99 -2.63 -10.69
C PRO A 272 -19.80 -3.17 -9.89
N GLU A 273 -19.84 -3.14 -8.55
CA GLU A 273 -18.68 -3.52 -7.72
C GLU A 273 -18.17 -4.92 -8.00
N ASP A 274 -19.07 -5.90 -7.97
CA ASP A 274 -18.71 -7.31 -8.21
C ASP A 274 -18.10 -7.50 -9.59
N ASP A 275 -18.60 -6.80 -10.61
CA ASP A 275 -18.05 -6.86 -11.97
C ASP A 275 -16.66 -6.21 -12.04
N ILE A 276 -16.49 -5.05 -11.42
CA ILE A 276 -15.20 -4.34 -11.37
C ILE A 276 -14.14 -5.21 -10.69
N LEU A 277 -14.45 -5.75 -9.51
CA LEU A 277 -13.50 -6.58 -8.76
C LEU A 277 -13.21 -7.89 -9.49
N ARG A 278 -14.21 -8.52 -10.09
CA ARG A 278 -14.02 -9.74 -10.89
C ARG A 278 -13.11 -9.48 -12.08
N GLU A 279 -13.38 -8.45 -12.90
CA GLU A 279 -12.55 -8.07 -14.04
C GLU A 279 -11.10 -7.78 -13.63
N ASN A 280 -10.90 -7.12 -12.49
CA ASN A 280 -9.58 -6.76 -11.99
C ASN A 280 -8.83 -7.97 -11.40
N ARG A 281 -9.53 -8.89 -10.73
CA ARG A 281 -8.93 -10.15 -10.24
C ARG A 281 -8.57 -11.08 -11.40
N GLU A 282 -9.43 -11.22 -12.41
CA GLU A 282 -9.14 -12.00 -13.61
C GLU A 282 -7.89 -11.47 -14.34
N LEU A 283 -7.76 -10.15 -14.48
CA LEU A 283 -6.57 -9.53 -15.06
C LEU A 283 -5.33 -9.76 -14.19
N ALA A 284 -5.42 -9.52 -12.88
CA ALA A 284 -4.30 -9.73 -11.96
C ALA A 284 -3.81 -11.20 -11.98
N ALA A 285 -4.73 -12.16 -12.01
CA ALA A 285 -4.40 -13.59 -12.08
C ALA A 285 -3.69 -13.95 -13.41
N ALA A 286 -4.21 -13.48 -14.55
CA ALA A 286 -3.60 -13.75 -15.85
C ALA A 286 -2.19 -13.12 -15.94
N HIS A 287 -2.04 -11.87 -15.48
CA HIS A 287 -0.74 -11.20 -15.52
C HIS A 287 0.27 -11.82 -14.55
N ARG A 288 -0.18 -12.30 -13.39
CA ARG A 288 0.68 -13.03 -12.45
C ARG A 288 1.25 -14.29 -13.11
N GLU A 289 0.46 -15.04 -13.89
CA GLU A 289 0.94 -16.21 -14.65
C GLU A 289 1.99 -15.79 -15.70
N THR A 290 1.78 -14.68 -16.41
CA THR A 290 2.74 -14.13 -17.38
C THR A 290 4.06 -13.76 -16.70
N VAL A 291 4.00 -13.02 -15.57
CA VAL A 291 5.21 -12.63 -14.82
C VAL A 291 5.88 -13.83 -14.18
N ALA A 292 5.14 -14.84 -13.71
CA ALA A 292 5.71 -16.08 -13.17
C ALA A 292 6.57 -16.80 -14.22
N ALA A 293 6.04 -16.95 -15.43
CA ALA A 293 6.80 -17.55 -16.53
C ALA A 293 8.06 -16.72 -16.87
N TRP A 294 7.94 -15.40 -16.90
CA TRP A 294 9.05 -14.49 -17.14
C TRP A 294 10.15 -14.58 -16.07
N VAL A 295 9.77 -14.66 -14.78
CA VAL A 295 10.70 -14.85 -13.65
C VAL A 295 11.44 -16.20 -13.77
N ASP A 296 10.71 -17.27 -14.09
CA ASP A 296 11.28 -18.61 -14.29
C ASP A 296 12.24 -18.65 -15.50
N ASP A 297 11.89 -18.00 -16.61
CA ASP A 297 12.71 -17.97 -17.83
C ASP A 297 14.06 -17.23 -17.63
N HIS A 298 14.14 -16.35 -16.63
CA HIS A 298 15.36 -15.57 -16.30
C HIS A 298 16.09 -16.07 -15.05
N ASP A 299 15.72 -17.24 -14.50
CA ASP A 299 16.30 -17.82 -13.27
C ASP A 299 16.26 -16.84 -12.07
N LEU A 300 15.18 -16.04 -11.96
CA LEU A 300 14.99 -15.08 -10.87
C LEU A 300 14.12 -15.67 -9.74
N ASP A 301 14.28 -15.14 -8.53
CA ASP A 301 13.49 -15.55 -7.37
C ASP A 301 12.47 -14.49 -6.98
N TRP A 302 11.28 -14.93 -6.64
CA TRP A 302 10.23 -14.11 -6.06
C TRP A 302 9.34 -14.91 -5.11
N LEU A 303 8.52 -14.22 -4.32
CA LEU A 303 7.34 -14.82 -3.72
C LEU A 303 6.17 -14.69 -4.71
N ASP A 304 5.41 -15.76 -4.96
CA ASP A 304 4.18 -15.71 -5.75
C ASP A 304 3.14 -14.77 -5.10
N PRO A 305 2.88 -13.57 -5.66
CA PRO A 305 2.24 -12.49 -4.93
C PRO A 305 0.72 -12.53 -4.99
N VAL A 306 0.08 -11.91 -4.01
CA VAL A 306 -1.33 -11.47 -4.10
C VAL A 306 -1.38 -9.99 -4.45
N GLY A 307 -2.15 -9.66 -5.49
CA GLY A 307 -2.23 -8.30 -6.02
C GLY A 307 -1.59 -8.15 -7.39
N VAL A 308 -0.97 -7.02 -7.65
CA VAL A 308 -0.40 -6.66 -8.96
C VAL A 308 1.01 -6.08 -8.84
N ASN A 309 1.74 -6.47 -7.80
CA ASN A 309 3.16 -6.13 -7.63
C ASN A 309 3.91 -7.28 -6.97
N ALA A 310 5.16 -7.42 -7.31
CA ALA A 310 6.06 -8.44 -6.79
C ALA A 310 7.45 -7.87 -6.52
N PHE A 311 8.19 -8.55 -5.65
CA PHE A 311 9.55 -8.20 -5.25
C PHE A 311 10.50 -9.30 -5.70
N VAL A 312 11.22 -9.03 -6.80
CA VAL A 312 12.01 -9.98 -7.57
C VAL A 312 13.49 -9.75 -7.31
N THR A 313 14.31 -10.80 -7.32
CA THR A 313 15.77 -10.68 -7.22
C THR A 313 16.36 -9.96 -8.44
N VAL A 314 17.43 -9.20 -8.22
CA VAL A 314 18.20 -8.57 -9.30
C VAL A 314 18.87 -9.66 -10.14
N PRO A 315 18.80 -9.59 -11.49
CA PRO A 315 19.48 -10.56 -12.34
C PRO A 315 20.99 -10.45 -12.24
N ASP A 316 21.71 -11.56 -12.57
CA ASP A 316 23.15 -11.57 -12.67
C ASP A 316 23.66 -10.53 -13.68
N GLY A 317 24.85 -9.98 -13.44
CA GLY A 317 25.46 -8.94 -14.30
C GLY A 317 25.21 -7.51 -13.83
N PHE A 318 24.44 -7.30 -12.76
CA PHE A 318 24.20 -5.99 -12.16
C PHE A 318 24.66 -5.96 -10.69
N ASP A 319 25.27 -4.86 -10.27
CA ASP A 319 25.81 -4.70 -8.92
C ASP A 319 24.70 -4.65 -7.85
N ASP A 320 23.58 -4.01 -8.18
CA ASP A 320 22.41 -3.87 -7.33
C ASP A 320 21.14 -3.46 -8.11
N ALA A 321 20.03 -3.35 -7.41
CA ALA A 321 18.73 -2.97 -8.00
C ALA A 321 18.72 -1.55 -8.59
N GLU A 322 19.50 -0.62 -8.06
CA GLU A 322 19.54 0.73 -8.60
C GLU A 322 20.25 0.73 -9.97
N ALA A 323 21.38 0.04 -10.08
CA ALA A 323 22.10 -0.12 -11.33
C ALA A 323 21.22 -0.81 -12.38
N PHE A 324 20.57 -1.92 -12.03
CA PHE A 324 19.64 -2.61 -12.91
C PHE A 324 18.51 -1.71 -13.40
N CYS A 325 17.74 -1.10 -12.48
CA CYS A 325 16.59 -0.27 -12.83
C CYS A 325 16.98 0.95 -13.68
N ARG A 326 18.15 1.56 -13.45
CA ARG A 326 18.66 2.67 -14.29
C ARG A 326 18.99 2.19 -15.70
N THR A 327 19.67 1.07 -15.83
CA THR A 327 19.98 0.49 -17.15
C THR A 327 18.69 0.18 -17.93
N VAL A 328 17.69 -0.40 -17.27
CA VAL A 328 16.37 -0.67 -17.87
C VAL A 328 15.70 0.61 -18.37
N VAL A 329 15.74 1.69 -17.59
CA VAL A 329 15.18 2.98 -18.04
C VAL A 329 15.96 3.53 -19.24
N GLU A 330 17.30 3.53 -19.18
CA GLU A 330 18.18 4.13 -20.19
C GLU A 330 18.15 3.38 -21.53
N GLU A 331 18.11 2.05 -21.50
CA GLU A 331 18.20 1.20 -22.71
C GLU A 331 16.84 0.76 -23.25
N ALA A 332 15.85 0.55 -22.34
CA ALA A 332 14.55 -0.01 -22.71
C ALA A 332 13.38 0.96 -22.57
N SER A 333 13.57 2.15 -21.97
CA SER A 333 12.49 3.11 -21.68
C SER A 333 11.38 2.51 -20.81
N VAL A 334 11.74 1.61 -19.85
CA VAL A 334 10.84 0.95 -18.92
C VAL A 334 11.25 1.30 -17.49
N VAL A 335 10.30 1.69 -16.63
CA VAL A 335 10.57 2.01 -15.24
C VAL A 335 10.19 0.83 -14.34
N LEU A 336 11.16 0.35 -13.57
CA LEU A 336 11.03 -0.55 -12.44
C LEU A 336 11.31 0.22 -11.14
N ALA A 337 10.93 -0.32 -9.98
CA ALA A 337 11.22 0.33 -8.69
C ALA A 337 12.38 -0.37 -7.98
N PRO A 338 13.52 0.30 -7.75
CA PRO A 338 14.68 -0.32 -7.12
C PRO A 338 14.40 -0.63 -5.65
N GLY A 339 14.81 -1.82 -5.21
CA GLY A 339 14.47 -2.35 -3.91
C GLY A 339 15.19 -1.68 -2.74
N HIS A 340 16.30 -0.96 -2.97
CA HIS A 340 16.94 -0.16 -1.93
C HIS A 340 15.99 0.88 -1.33
N LEU A 341 14.97 1.33 -2.07
CA LEU A 341 13.90 2.21 -1.59
C LEU A 341 12.99 1.54 -0.55
N PHE A 342 13.09 0.21 -0.43
CA PHE A 342 12.41 -0.61 0.57
C PHE A 342 13.39 -1.28 1.56
N GLY A 343 14.70 -0.97 1.45
CA GLY A 343 15.76 -1.55 2.28
C GLY A 343 16.44 -2.79 1.73
N PHE A 344 16.10 -3.25 0.51
CA PHE A 344 16.60 -4.47 -0.12
C PHE A 344 17.26 -4.17 -1.47
N PRO A 345 18.57 -3.83 -1.50
CA PRO A 345 19.26 -3.46 -2.73
C PRO A 345 19.48 -4.63 -3.73
N ASP A 346 19.29 -5.87 -3.29
CA ASP A 346 19.38 -7.09 -4.08
C ASP A 346 18.06 -7.46 -4.79
N ARG A 347 17.03 -6.62 -4.71
CA ARG A 347 15.71 -6.86 -5.29
C ARG A 347 15.17 -5.61 -5.97
N PHE A 348 14.22 -5.81 -6.89
CA PHE A 348 13.44 -4.73 -7.48
C PHE A 348 11.95 -5.06 -7.41
N ARG A 349 11.11 -4.03 -7.38
CA ARG A 349 9.67 -4.21 -7.47
C ARG A 349 9.21 -4.06 -8.92
N ILE A 350 8.45 -5.04 -9.39
CA ILE A 350 7.70 -4.99 -10.62
C ILE A 350 6.20 -4.85 -10.33
N GLY A 351 5.50 -4.01 -11.09
CA GLY A 351 4.06 -3.90 -11.11
C GLY A 351 3.49 -4.45 -12.41
N PHE A 352 2.41 -5.21 -12.33
CA PHE A 352 1.83 -5.90 -13.49
C PHE A 352 0.32 -5.69 -13.62
N GLY A 353 -0.17 -4.54 -13.14
CA GLY A 353 -1.59 -4.16 -13.29
C GLY A 353 -1.91 -3.36 -14.54
N LEU A 354 -0.97 -3.15 -15.46
CA LEU A 354 -1.12 -2.41 -16.72
C LEU A 354 -2.06 -3.12 -17.72
N PRO A 355 -2.40 -2.50 -18.88
CA PRO A 355 -2.93 -3.22 -20.02
C PRO A 355 -2.01 -4.37 -20.46
N THR A 356 -2.59 -5.47 -20.93
CA THR A 356 -1.84 -6.70 -21.23
C THR A 356 -0.73 -6.48 -22.26
N ASP A 357 -1.02 -5.73 -23.31
CA ASP A 357 -0.07 -5.39 -24.36
C ASP A 357 1.11 -4.54 -23.85
N GLU A 358 0.86 -3.61 -22.93
CA GLU A 358 1.92 -2.81 -22.30
C GLU A 358 2.77 -3.66 -21.35
N LEU A 359 2.16 -4.60 -20.60
CA LEU A 359 2.89 -5.52 -19.74
C LEU A 359 3.82 -6.42 -20.55
N GLU A 360 3.29 -7.09 -21.60
CA GLU A 360 4.05 -8.00 -22.45
C GLU A 360 5.22 -7.27 -23.13
N GLU A 361 4.98 -6.10 -23.73
CA GLU A 361 6.03 -5.27 -24.34
C GLU A 361 7.09 -4.84 -23.30
N GLY A 362 6.66 -4.46 -22.09
CA GLY A 362 7.58 -4.06 -21.03
C GLY A 362 8.48 -5.21 -20.57
N LEU A 363 7.94 -6.41 -20.40
CA LEU A 363 8.70 -7.60 -20.04
C LEU A 363 9.70 -8.00 -21.15
N ASP A 364 9.28 -7.98 -22.42
CA ASP A 364 10.17 -8.26 -23.56
C ASP A 364 11.36 -7.30 -23.59
N ARG A 365 11.12 -6.00 -23.40
CA ARG A 365 12.18 -4.99 -23.37
C ARG A 365 13.14 -5.17 -22.19
N VAL A 366 12.64 -5.56 -21.01
CA VAL A 366 13.47 -5.87 -19.84
C VAL A 366 14.31 -7.13 -20.11
N SER A 367 13.75 -8.14 -20.76
CA SER A 367 14.48 -9.35 -21.18
C SER A 367 15.68 -9.02 -22.06
N ASP A 368 15.51 -8.13 -23.06
CA ASP A 368 16.60 -7.71 -23.95
C ASP A 368 17.76 -7.09 -23.14
N VAL A 369 17.47 -6.33 -22.07
CA VAL A 369 18.52 -5.75 -21.20
C VAL A 369 19.24 -6.84 -20.39
N ILE A 370 18.50 -7.81 -19.84
CA ILE A 370 19.08 -8.93 -19.07
C ILE A 370 19.99 -9.77 -19.96
N GLU A 371 19.53 -10.13 -21.15
CA GLU A 371 20.30 -10.93 -22.12
C GLU A 371 21.56 -10.19 -22.61
N GLY A 372 21.45 -8.88 -22.89
CA GLY A 372 22.59 -8.04 -23.29
C GLY A 372 23.68 -7.95 -22.22
N ALA A 373 23.32 -7.89 -20.95
CA ALA A 373 24.25 -7.92 -19.83
C ALA A 373 24.98 -9.27 -19.72
N ALA A 374 24.25 -10.38 -19.85
CA ALA A 374 24.81 -11.73 -19.80
C ALA A 374 25.81 -12.00 -20.94
N GLU A 375 25.57 -11.46 -22.16
CA GLU A 375 26.50 -11.57 -23.29
C GLU A 375 27.78 -10.76 -23.06
N SER A 376 27.73 -9.63 -22.39
CA SER A 376 28.88 -8.77 -22.11
C SER A 376 29.84 -9.36 -21.08
N ASP A 377 29.32 -10.17 -20.14
CA ASP A 377 30.12 -10.87 -19.12
C ASP A 377 30.70 -12.22 -19.60
N ALA A 378 30.27 -12.72 -20.75
CA ALA A 378 30.82 -13.95 -21.31
C ALA A 378 32.32 -13.76 -21.68
N PRO A 379 33.25 -14.60 -21.16
CA PRO A 379 34.67 -14.45 -21.47
C PRO A 379 34.87 -14.57 -22.97
N ALA A 380 35.49 -13.55 -23.58
CA ALA A 380 35.83 -13.55 -25.01
C ALA A 380 36.46 -14.89 -25.37
N ALA A 381 35.82 -15.64 -26.28
CA ALA A 381 36.34 -16.91 -26.75
C ALA A 381 37.76 -16.68 -27.24
N THR A 382 38.75 -17.20 -26.50
CA THR A 382 40.16 -17.15 -26.93
C THR A 382 40.26 -17.92 -28.23
N GLY A 383 40.23 -17.16 -29.33
CA GLY A 383 40.52 -17.70 -30.64
C GLY A 383 41.93 -18.32 -30.63
N GLY A 384 41.98 -19.63 -30.58
CA GLY A 384 43.21 -20.38 -30.83
C GLY A 384 43.55 -20.24 -32.30
N ASP A 385 44.53 -19.42 -32.60
CA ASP A 385 45.28 -19.54 -33.84
C ASP A 385 46.20 -20.75 -33.73
N ASP A 386 45.98 -21.74 -34.59
CA ASP A 386 46.95 -22.73 -35.04
C ASP A 386 47.41 -22.39 -36.45
#